data_0da0448fec0cb9c6ebac833e2c506c88
#
_entry.id   0da0448fec0cb9c6ebac833e2c506c88
#
_cell.length_a   1.000
_cell.length_b   1.000
_cell.length_c   1.000
_cell.angle_alpha   90.00
_cell.angle_beta   90.00
_cell.angle_gamma   90.00
#
_symmetry.space_group_name_H-M   'P 1'
#
loop_
_entity.id
_entity.type
_entity.pdbx_description
1 polymer ?
#
loop_
_entity_poly.entity_id
_entity_poly.type
_entity_poly.pdbx_seq_one_letter_code
_entity_poly.pdbx_strand_id
1 'polypeptide(L)'
;MARQRVDRVWLESNFPCHAACPVGTEAGRYVALIADGRYREAYAVARRPNPLASICGRICAAPCEVACRRGALDQPLAIRALKRFATERCGVESMIDLDMLREIYGQRELRYPEDRVAIAGAGPAGLAAAHDLALLGYPVTLFEAQPVPGGMLRLGIPEYRLPRELIKLEINAILNLGVELQVNRRLGRDFTLADLGAQGYRATFLAIGAHKGRELQVPGVELDGVLKGVDYLLNVNMGYRLEIGRRVLVLGGGNVALDVARTALRAGVPEEAISPEINIVTALDIARSALRFGVKEVHVVSLESFAEMPADPEEVAQAQEEGVVFHPGRGLKRILGAAGKVTGIETLDCSSVFDAQGRFNPTFVEGTELAMAADTVILAIGQASDLSFLRPEDGVAVTRRGTVQVDPASLATTAPGIFAGGDVAFGPRIAISAVADGKRAASSIHAYLRGTDTPAPRLEVILEPLPDFTRELDYEGIPRQRLPVLPIERRIGIAEIEQCFPEAAARREASRCLRCWINTIFHQDPERGTECILCGGCADVCPEDCIEFVPLSEISADPALRELALAELGEDATALFAEGSAGTALLKDETICIRCGLCAARCPAGTITMEKFSLEEAADA
;
A
#
# COMPACT_ATOMS: atom_id res chain seq x y z
N MET A 1 7.15 -28.67 -18.80
CA MET A 1 7.05 -27.29 -18.28
C MET A 1 8.45 -26.82 -17.93
N ALA A 2 8.94 -25.78 -18.57
CA ALA A 2 10.23 -25.19 -18.25
C ALA A 2 10.08 -24.39 -16.94
N ARG A 3 11.03 -24.55 -16.01
CA ARG A 3 11.14 -23.75 -14.78
C ARG A 3 12.31 -22.79 -14.94
N GLN A 4 12.06 -21.51 -14.72
CA GLN A 4 13.09 -20.48 -14.82
C GLN A 4 13.13 -19.69 -13.51
N ARG A 5 14.32 -19.51 -12.94
CA ARG A 5 14.53 -18.56 -11.84
C ARG A 5 14.37 -17.16 -12.37
N VAL A 6 13.66 -16.34 -11.61
CA VAL A 6 13.45 -14.94 -11.99
C VAL A 6 13.86 -14.03 -10.84
N ASP A 7 14.36 -12.88 -11.22
CA ASP A 7 14.72 -11.81 -10.31
C ASP A 7 13.65 -10.71 -10.29
N ARG A 8 13.93 -9.67 -9.53
CA ARG A 8 13.04 -8.53 -9.41
C ARG A 8 12.89 -7.76 -10.72
N VAL A 9 13.94 -7.63 -11.50
CA VAL A 9 13.93 -6.90 -12.79
C VAL A 9 13.00 -7.60 -13.77
N TRP A 10 13.12 -8.91 -13.84
CA TRP A 10 12.21 -9.74 -14.64
C TRP A 10 10.75 -9.59 -14.22
N LEU A 11 10.48 -9.57 -12.90
CA LEU A 11 9.12 -9.36 -12.37
C LEU A 11 8.57 -7.97 -12.71
N GLU A 12 9.37 -6.92 -12.58
CA GLU A 12 8.99 -5.56 -12.94
C GLU A 12 8.64 -5.47 -14.43
N SER A 13 9.38 -6.15 -15.29
CA SER A 13 9.14 -6.21 -16.73
C SER A 13 7.93 -7.07 -17.13
N ASN A 14 7.64 -8.16 -16.41
CA ASN A 14 6.61 -9.11 -16.81
C ASN A 14 5.35 -9.08 -15.95
N PHE A 15 5.47 -8.78 -14.63
CA PHE A 15 4.37 -8.69 -13.67
C PHE A 15 4.43 -7.40 -12.85
N PRO A 16 4.37 -6.21 -13.46
CA PRO A 16 4.63 -4.96 -12.75
C PRO A 16 3.70 -4.75 -11.53
N CYS A 17 2.43 -5.13 -11.62
CA CYS A 17 1.50 -5.02 -10.49
C CYS A 17 1.81 -6.00 -9.34
N HIS A 18 2.41 -7.17 -9.62
CA HIS A 18 2.91 -8.10 -8.61
C HIS A 18 4.20 -7.58 -7.99
N ALA A 19 5.17 -7.18 -8.82
CA ALA A 19 6.46 -6.67 -8.38
C ALA A 19 6.34 -5.43 -7.48
N ALA A 20 5.39 -4.54 -7.78
CA ALA A 20 5.13 -3.33 -7.01
C ALA A 20 4.38 -3.59 -5.69
N CYS A 21 3.73 -4.75 -5.54
CA CYS A 21 3.01 -5.09 -4.32
C CYS A 21 3.98 -5.58 -3.23
N PRO A 22 4.12 -4.90 -2.07
CA PRO A 22 5.07 -5.32 -1.03
C PRO A 22 4.86 -6.74 -0.49
N VAL A 23 3.64 -7.27 -0.61
CA VAL A 23 3.30 -8.65 -0.20
C VAL A 23 3.19 -9.62 -1.39
N GLY A 24 3.59 -9.21 -2.60
CA GLY A 24 3.58 -10.07 -3.78
C GLY A 24 2.17 -10.56 -4.18
N THR A 25 1.13 -9.73 -4.10
CA THR A 25 -0.21 -10.15 -4.55
C THR A 25 -0.24 -10.24 -6.08
N GLU A 26 -0.68 -11.39 -6.62
CA GLU A 26 -0.91 -11.56 -8.06
C GLU A 26 -2.15 -10.77 -8.52
N ALA A 27 -2.02 -9.44 -8.55
CA ALA A 27 -3.15 -8.54 -8.79
C ALA A 27 -3.81 -8.80 -10.16
N GLY A 28 -3.04 -8.97 -11.21
CA GLY A 28 -3.56 -9.29 -12.54
C GLY A 28 -4.40 -10.57 -12.55
N ARG A 29 -4.00 -11.59 -11.75
CA ARG A 29 -4.71 -12.86 -11.71
C ARG A 29 -6.09 -12.75 -11.05
N TYR A 30 -6.20 -12.10 -9.87
CA TYR A 30 -7.53 -11.94 -9.29
C TYR A 30 -8.41 -10.98 -10.09
N VAL A 31 -7.83 -9.99 -10.77
CA VAL A 31 -8.55 -9.10 -11.69
C VAL A 31 -9.14 -9.91 -12.85
N ALA A 32 -8.36 -10.77 -13.50
CA ALA A 32 -8.86 -11.65 -14.57
C ALA A 32 -10.00 -12.56 -14.07
N LEU A 33 -9.86 -13.14 -12.88
CA LEU A 33 -10.92 -13.98 -12.28
C LEU A 33 -12.21 -13.18 -12.01
N ILE A 34 -12.12 -11.88 -11.69
CA ILE A 34 -13.29 -11.01 -11.57
C ILE A 34 -13.97 -10.81 -12.93
N ALA A 35 -13.20 -10.57 -14.00
CA ALA A 35 -13.75 -10.47 -15.36
C ALA A 35 -14.52 -11.74 -15.75
N ASP A 36 -14.00 -12.90 -15.37
CA ASP A 36 -14.59 -14.21 -15.64
C ASP A 36 -15.78 -14.57 -14.71
N GLY A 37 -16.09 -13.74 -13.69
CA GLY A 37 -17.14 -13.99 -12.70
C GLY A 37 -16.76 -15.00 -11.60
N ARG A 38 -15.48 -15.36 -11.46
CA ARG A 38 -14.95 -16.34 -10.51
C ARG A 38 -14.52 -15.67 -9.19
N TYR A 39 -15.48 -15.07 -8.48
CA TYR A 39 -15.20 -14.17 -7.35
C TYR A 39 -14.57 -14.86 -6.14
N ARG A 40 -14.94 -16.11 -5.82
CA ARG A 40 -14.33 -16.87 -4.71
C ARG A 40 -12.84 -17.10 -4.95
N GLU A 41 -12.48 -17.48 -6.15
CA GLU A 41 -11.08 -17.70 -6.53
C GLU A 41 -10.30 -16.36 -6.58
N ALA A 42 -10.94 -15.29 -7.07
CA ALA A 42 -10.36 -13.95 -7.03
C ALA A 42 -10.04 -13.53 -5.59
N TYR A 43 -10.96 -13.76 -4.66
CA TYR A 43 -10.72 -13.49 -3.24
C TYR A 43 -9.59 -14.36 -2.68
N ALA A 44 -9.54 -15.65 -2.99
CA ALA A 44 -8.46 -16.53 -2.51
C ALA A 44 -7.08 -16.05 -2.97
N VAL A 45 -6.94 -15.64 -4.23
CA VAL A 45 -5.68 -15.05 -4.76
C VAL A 45 -5.33 -13.74 -4.07
N ALA A 46 -6.31 -12.87 -3.81
CA ALA A 46 -6.07 -11.59 -3.13
C ALA A 46 -5.75 -11.77 -1.64
N ARG A 47 -6.35 -12.77 -0.99
CA ARG A 47 -6.26 -13.04 0.45
C ARG A 47 -4.98 -13.77 0.85
N ARG A 48 -4.57 -14.78 0.07
CA ARG A 48 -3.45 -15.68 0.43
C ARG A 48 -2.19 -14.95 0.87
N PRO A 49 -1.66 -13.94 0.12
CA PRO A 49 -0.47 -13.20 0.53
C PRO A 49 -0.77 -12.05 1.52
N ASN A 50 -2.02 -11.72 1.75
CA ASN A 50 -2.41 -10.53 2.51
C ASN A 50 -3.51 -10.82 3.53
N PRO A 51 -3.18 -11.03 4.81
CA PRO A 51 -4.17 -11.30 5.86
C PRO A 51 -5.12 -10.14 6.17
N LEU A 52 -4.87 -8.95 5.61
CA LEU A 52 -5.69 -7.74 5.74
C LEU A 52 -6.25 -7.30 4.37
N ALA A 53 -6.70 -8.26 3.54
CA ALA A 53 -7.09 -8.01 2.16
C ALA A 53 -8.28 -7.05 2.04
N SER A 54 -9.30 -7.18 2.91
CA SER A 54 -10.49 -6.32 2.90
C SER A 54 -10.16 -4.88 3.32
N ILE A 55 -9.32 -4.72 4.33
CA ILE A 55 -8.80 -3.41 4.74
C ILE A 55 -8.02 -2.77 3.58
N CYS A 56 -7.10 -3.52 2.96
CA CYS A 56 -6.31 -3.03 1.83
C CYS A 56 -7.17 -2.69 0.61
N GLY A 57 -8.32 -3.35 0.42
CA GLY A 57 -9.29 -2.99 -0.62
C GLY A 57 -9.83 -1.56 -0.48
N ARG A 58 -9.77 -0.98 0.73
CA ARG A 58 -10.25 0.39 1.01
C ARG A 58 -9.14 1.43 1.08
N ILE A 59 -8.05 1.12 1.81
CA ILE A 59 -7.09 2.17 2.20
C ILE A 59 -5.67 1.97 1.64
N CYS A 60 -5.45 0.95 0.82
CA CYS A 60 -4.12 0.76 0.23
C CYS A 60 -3.82 1.91 -0.74
N ALA A 61 -2.60 2.48 -0.65
CA ALA A 61 -2.10 3.46 -1.61
C ALA A 61 -1.84 2.87 -3.01
N ALA A 62 -2.19 1.60 -3.22
CA ALA A 62 -2.23 0.87 -4.49
C ALA A 62 -0.96 1.02 -5.36
N PRO A 63 0.26 0.72 -4.89
CA PRO A 63 1.46 0.80 -5.72
C PRO A 63 1.37 -0.08 -6.98
N CYS A 64 0.53 -1.11 -6.95
CA CYS A 64 0.22 -1.93 -8.11
C CYS A 64 -0.55 -1.18 -9.22
N GLU A 65 -1.34 -0.14 -8.89
CA GLU A 65 -1.97 0.73 -9.89
C GLU A 65 -0.95 1.66 -10.52
N VAL A 66 -0.05 2.23 -9.71
CA VAL A 66 1.04 3.09 -10.22
C VAL A 66 1.92 2.35 -11.23
N ALA A 67 2.23 1.07 -10.94
CA ALA A 67 3.03 0.23 -11.82
C ALA A 67 2.22 -0.44 -12.94
N CYS A 68 0.91 -0.21 -13.03
CA CYS A 68 0.07 -0.89 -14.00
C CYS A 68 0.40 -0.45 -15.42
N ARG A 69 0.84 -1.38 -16.26
CA ARG A 69 1.19 -1.15 -17.67
C ARG A 69 0.05 -0.53 -18.50
N ARG A 70 -1.19 -0.78 -18.11
CA ARG A 70 -2.34 -0.14 -18.74
C ARG A 70 -2.27 1.39 -18.68
N GLY A 71 -1.56 1.96 -17.69
CA GLY A 71 -1.35 3.39 -17.57
C GLY A 71 -0.56 4.01 -18.74
N ALA A 72 0.19 3.21 -19.51
CA ALA A 72 0.87 3.68 -20.72
C ALA A 72 -0.09 3.86 -21.91
N LEU A 73 -1.25 3.18 -21.91
CA LEU A 73 -2.24 3.27 -22.99
C LEU A 73 -3.29 4.37 -22.71
N ASP A 74 -3.87 4.34 -21.52
CA ASP A 74 -4.90 5.30 -21.11
C ASP A 74 -4.79 5.63 -19.61
N GLN A 75 -5.35 4.81 -18.75
CA GLN A 75 -5.32 4.94 -17.29
C GLN A 75 -5.12 3.57 -16.64
N PRO A 76 -4.35 3.49 -15.52
CA PRO A 76 -4.18 2.23 -14.80
C PRO A 76 -5.52 1.61 -14.41
N LEU A 77 -5.54 0.31 -14.14
CA LEU A 77 -6.73 -0.34 -13.59
C LEU A 77 -7.00 0.13 -12.17
N ALA A 78 -8.27 0.18 -11.79
CA ALA A 78 -8.70 0.41 -10.41
C ALA A 78 -8.54 -0.88 -9.57
N ILE A 79 -7.28 -1.32 -9.38
CA ILE A 79 -6.94 -2.62 -8.76
C ILE A 79 -7.39 -2.68 -7.30
N ARG A 80 -7.23 -1.58 -6.54
CA ARG A 80 -7.70 -1.47 -5.15
C ARG A 80 -9.21 -1.66 -5.06
N ALA A 81 -9.96 -0.98 -5.91
CA ALA A 81 -11.41 -1.07 -5.96
C ALA A 81 -11.90 -2.47 -6.38
N LEU A 82 -11.20 -3.12 -7.32
CA LEU A 82 -11.49 -4.51 -7.70
C LEU A 82 -11.16 -5.50 -6.56
N LYS A 83 -10.11 -5.25 -5.77
CA LYS A 83 -9.85 -6.02 -4.55
C LYS A 83 -11.01 -5.88 -3.57
N ARG A 84 -11.47 -4.64 -3.31
CA ARG A 84 -12.64 -4.37 -2.48
C ARG A 84 -13.88 -5.14 -2.98
N PHE A 85 -14.15 -5.11 -4.27
CA PHE A 85 -15.25 -5.85 -4.86
C PHE A 85 -15.20 -7.36 -4.56
N ALA A 86 -14.03 -7.99 -4.68
CA ALA A 86 -13.86 -9.40 -4.37
C ALA A 86 -14.02 -9.68 -2.85
N THR A 87 -13.47 -8.80 -2.00
CA THR A 87 -13.51 -8.98 -0.54
C THR A 87 -14.91 -8.74 0.04
N GLU A 88 -15.67 -7.78 -0.45
CA GLU A 88 -17.06 -7.58 -0.01
C GLU A 88 -17.98 -8.74 -0.38
N ARG A 89 -17.72 -9.42 -1.51
CA ARG A 89 -18.54 -10.57 -1.96
C ARG A 89 -18.15 -11.89 -1.32
N CYS A 90 -16.88 -12.11 -1.06
CA CYS A 90 -16.35 -13.43 -0.66
C CYS A 90 -15.43 -13.36 0.56
N GLY A 91 -15.19 -12.19 1.12
CA GLY A 91 -14.31 -12.00 2.26
C GLY A 91 -15.03 -11.97 3.60
N VAL A 92 -14.34 -11.50 4.64
CA VAL A 92 -14.82 -11.45 6.02
C VAL A 92 -16.10 -10.62 6.21
N GLU A 93 -16.44 -9.77 5.24
CA GLU A 93 -17.64 -8.91 5.25
C GLU A 93 -18.89 -9.62 4.74
N SER A 94 -18.73 -10.70 3.98
CA SER A 94 -19.83 -11.36 3.28
C SER A 94 -20.61 -12.37 4.13
N MET A 95 -20.42 -12.38 5.45
CA MET A 95 -20.93 -13.43 6.35
C MET A 95 -20.47 -14.85 5.97
N ILE A 96 -19.56 -14.98 5.05
CA ILE A 96 -18.93 -16.23 4.68
C ILE A 96 -17.63 -16.29 5.46
N ASP A 97 -17.49 -17.13 6.28
CA ASP A 97 -17.03 -18.46 6.04
C ASP A 97 -15.62 -18.66 6.58
N LEU A 98 -15.58 -19.00 7.85
CA LEU A 98 -14.40 -19.68 8.40
C LEU A 98 -13.95 -20.84 7.50
N ASP A 99 -14.86 -21.45 6.73
CA ASP A 99 -14.53 -22.50 5.80
C ASP A 99 -13.74 -22.00 4.59
N MET A 100 -14.04 -20.83 4.05
CA MET A 100 -13.23 -20.21 2.99
C MET A 100 -11.80 -19.90 3.45
N LEU A 101 -11.64 -19.41 4.67
CA LEU A 101 -10.29 -19.17 5.22
C LEU A 101 -9.54 -20.49 5.45
N ARG A 102 -10.23 -21.56 5.85
CA ARG A 102 -9.65 -22.91 5.94
C ARG A 102 -9.27 -23.47 4.57
N GLU A 103 -10.05 -23.22 3.53
CA GLU A 103 -9.70 -23.58 2.14
C GLU A 103 -8.43 -22.85 1.67
N ILE A 104 -8.26 -21.56 2.06
CA ILE A 104 -7.12 -20.74 1.62
C ILE A 104 -5.83 -21.10 2.37
N TYR A 105 -5.92 -21.30 3.70
CA TYR A 105 -4.77 -21.45 4.58
C TYR A 105 -4.55 -22.87 5.11
N GLY A 106 -5.51 -23.76 4.91
CA GLY A 106 -5.50 -25.07 5.57
C GLY A 106 -5.92 -25.01 7.04
N GLN A 107 -5.84 -26.15 7.70
CA GLN A 107 -6.07 -26.25 9.15
C GLN A 107 -4.77 -25.96 9.90
N ARG A 108 -4.85 -25.08 10.90
CA ARG A 108 -3.71 -24.78 11.77
C ARG A 108 -3.30 -26.04 12.55
N GLU A 109 -2.02 -26.32 12.57
CA GLU A 109 -1.38 -27.31 13.44
C GLU A 109 -0.41 -26.61 14.39
N LEU A 110 -0.45 -26.95 15.69
CA LEU A 110 0.53 -26.47 16.67
C LEU A 110 1.78 -27.36 16.58
N ARG A 111 2.77 -26.92 15.78
CA ARG A 111 3.99 -27.70 15.50
C ARG A 111 5.11 -27.48 16.51
N TYR A 112 5.16 -26.29 17.10
CA TYR A 112 6.26 -25.84 17.97
C TYR A 112 5.73 -25.29 19.29
N PRO A 113 5.08 -26.13 20.14
CA PRO A 113 4.38 -25.68 21.35
C PRO A 113 5.26 -24.99 22.39
N GLU A 114 6.58 -25.31 22.40
CA GLU A 114 7.55 -24.77 23.36
C GLU A 114 8.17 -23.43 22.87
N ASP A 115 8.04 -23.12 21.60
CA ASP A 115 8.67 -21.94 21.01
C ASP A 115 7.67 -20.76 20.96
N ARG A 116 7.35 -20.20 22.12
CA ARG A 116 6.42 -19.08 22.24
C ARG A 116 7.00 -17.80 21.65
N VAL A 117 6.19 -17.08 20.87
CA VAL A 117 6.57 -15.79 20.25
C VAL A 117 5.71 -14.67 20.82
N ALA A 118 6.38 -13.61 21.28
CA ALA A 118 5.73 -12.37 21.71
C ALA A 118 5.73 -11.33 20.59
N ILE A 119 4.61 -10.64 20.39
CA ILE A 119 4.52 -9.51 19.45
C ILE A 119 4.02 -8.29 20.22
N ALA A 120 4.79 -7.22 20.23
CA ALA A 120 4.42 -5.95 20.85
C ALA A 120 3.84 -5.00 19.79
N GLY A 121 2.52 -4.79 19.84
CA GLY A 121 1.74 -3.95 18.93
C GLY A 121 0.84 -4.75 17.99
N ALA A 122 -0.47 -4.50 18.08
CA ALA A 122 -1.52 -5.11 17.25
C ALA A 122 -1.90 -4.23 16.04
N GLY A 123 -0.92 -3.52 15.46
CA GLY A 123 -1.05 -2.82 14.17
C GLY A 123 -0.85 -3.77 12.98
N PRO A 124 -0.85 -3.26 11.73
CA PRO A 124 -0.75 -4.09 10.52
C PRO A 124 0.44 -5.04 10.50
N ALA A 125 1.63 -4.59 10.94
CA ALA A 125 2.84 -5.43 10.99
C ALA A 125 2.70 -6.56 12.01
N GLY A 126 2.25 -6.24 13.24
CA GLY A 126 2.05 -7.24 14.29
C GLY A 126 0.98 -8.27 13.95
N LEU A 127 -0.14 -7.82 13.37
CA LEU A 127 -1.22 -8.70 12.93
C LEU A 127 -0.78 -9.65 11.80
N ALA A 128 -0.01 -9.14 10.83
CA ALA A 128 0.51 -9.97 9.75
C ALA A 128 1.54 -11.00 10.24
N ALA A 129 2.42 -10.60 11.17
CA ALA A 129 3.37 -11.52 11.79
C ALA A 129 2.65 -12.58 12.64
N ALA A 130 1.63 -12.19 13.41
CA ALA A 130 0.83 -13.11 14.21
C ALA A 130 0.13 -14.15 13.34
N HIS A 131 -0.46 -13.72 12.20
CA HIS A 131 -1.10 -14.58 11.23
C HIS A 131 -0.12 -15.66 10.71
N ASP A 132 1.01 -15.24 10.15
CA ASP A 132 1.93 -16.16 9.50
C ASP A 132 2.63 -17.09 10.53
N LEU A 133 3.03 -16.58 11.70
CA LEU A 133 3.58 -17.40 12.78
C LEU A 133 2.58 -18.44 13.30
N ALA A 134 1.30 -18.07 13.41
CA ALA A 134 0.26 -19.01 13.80
C ALA A 134 0.08 -20.13 12.76
N LEU A 135 0.13 -19.78 11.46
CA LEU A 135 0.08 -20.77 10.36
C LEU A 135 1.33 -21.66 10.33
N LEU A 136 2.49 -21.13 10.67
CA LEU A 136 3.72 -21.93 10.84
C LEU A 136 3.68 -22.88 12.04
N GLY A 137 2.73 -22.69 12.95
CA GLY A 137 2.48 -23.59 14.09
C GLY A 137 3.10 -23.14 15.41
N TYR A 138 3.38 -21.84 15.58
CA TYR A 138 3.87 -21.26 16.83
C TYR A 138 2.73 -20.78 17.74
N PRO A 139 2.87 -20.90 19.09
CA PRO A 139 2.05 -20.15 20.03
C PRO A 139 2.43 -18.68 19.99
N VAL A 140 1.49 -17.81 19.65
CA VAL A 140 1.71 -16.36 19.50
C VAL A 140 0.87 -15.61 20.52
N THR A 141 1.51 -14.69 21.27
CA THR A 141 0.84 -13.72 22.13
C THR A 141 1.08 -12.32 21.58
N LEU A 142 -0.01 -11.62 21.28
CA LEU A 142 -0.04 -10.27 20.75
C LEU A 142 -0.39 -9.30 21.87
N PHE A 143 0.52 -8.40 22.23
CA PHE A 143 0.36 -7.38 23.27
C PHE A 143 -0.02 -6.05 22.62
N GLU A 144 -1.11 -5.43 23.08
CA GLU A 144 -1.56 -4.14 22.59
C GLU A 144 -1.70 -3.13 23.75
N ALA A 145 -1.12 -1.96 23.56
CA ALA A 145 -1.11 -0.90 24.56
C ALA A 145 -2.49 -0.24 24.75
N GLN A 146 -3.31 -0.24 23.70
CA GLN A 146 -4.64 0.35 23.68
C GLN A 146 -5.72 -0.68 24.06
N PRO A 147 -6.93 -0.24 24.43
CA PRO A 147 -8.04 -1.14 24.72
C PRO A 147 -8.58 -1.86 23.47
N VAL A 148 -8.17 -1.44 22.28
CA VAL A 148 -8.63 -1.98 20.99
C VAL A 148 -7.43 -2.26 20.08
N PRO A 149 -7.38 -3.43 19.40
CA PRO A 149 -6.34 -3.73 18.41
C PRO A 149 -6.62 -3.03 17.08
N GLY A 150 -5.57 -3.01 16.22
CA GLY A 150 -5.64 -2.45 14.86
C GLY A 150 -4.62 -1.32 14.62
N GLY A 151 -4.00 -0.78 15.67
CA GLY A 151 -3.03 0.30 15.55
C GLY A 151 -3.57 1.49 14.79
N MET A 152 -2.79 2.08 13.88
CA MET A 152 -3.21 3.25 13.11
C MET A 152 -4.37 2.98 12.14
N LEU A 153 -4.66 1.74 11.77
CA LEU A 153 -5.88 1.41 11.02
C LEU A 153 -7.15 1.76 11.82
N ARG A 154 -7.10 1.53 13.13
CA ARG A 154 -8.22 1.78 14.06
C ARG A 154 -8.20 3.19 14.65
N LEU A 155 -7.02 3.69 14.95
CA LEU A 155 -6.81 4.92 15.74
C LEU A 155 -6.53 6.14 14.87
N GLY A 156 -5.91 5.96 13.70
CA GLY A 156 -5.51 7.06 12.82
C GLY A 156 -6.48 7.27 11.65
N ILE A 157 -6.94 6.19 11.01
CA ILE A 157 -7.81 6.30 9.83
C ILE A 157 -9.25 6.56 10.28
N PRO A 158 -9.94 7.59 9.75
CA PRO A 158 -11.34 7.87 10.08
C PRO A 158 -12.30 6.75 9.64
N GLU A 159 -13.40 6.61 10.36
CA GLU A 159 -14.38 5.54 10.11
C GLU A 159 -15.07 5.65 8.75
N TYR A 160 -15.28 6.86 8.25
CA TYR A 160 -15.86 7.10 6.92
C TYR A 160 -14.97 6.61 5.76
N ARG A 161 -13.68 6.29 6.02
CA ARG A 161 -12.76 5.64 5.08
C ARG A 161 -12.59 4.15 5.36
N LEU A 162 -12.59 3.77 6.62
CA LEU A 162 -12.36 2.40 7.05
C LEU A 162 -13.31 2.01 8.19
N PRO A 163 -14.41 1.32 7.88
CA PRO A 163 -15.40 0.90 8.88
C PRO A 163 -14.81 0.06 10.01
N ARG A 164 -15.21 0.34 11.24
CA ARG A 164 -14.68 -0.32 12.44
C ARG A 164 -15.00 -1.81 12.50
N GLU A 165 -16.20 -2.18 12.06
CA GLU A 165 -16.60 -3.59 12.01
C GLU A 165 -15.72 -4.40 11.04
N LEU A 166 -15.31 -3.82 9.92
CA LEU A 166 -14.39 -4.47 9.00
C LEU A 166 -13.03 -4.78 9.67
N ILE A 167 -12.46 -3.80 10.37
CA ILE A 167 -11.20 -3.99 11.10
C ILE A 167 -11.34 -5.13 12.11
N LYS A 168 -12.45 -5.16 12.86
CA LYS A 168 -12.75 -6.21 13.84
C LYS A 168 -12.87 -7.59 13.19
N LEU A 169 -13.57 -7.69 12.04
CA LEU A 169 -13.72 -8.95 11.32
C LEU A 169 -12.38 -9.50 10.82
N GLU A 170 -11.52 -8.65 10.25
CA GLU A 170 -10.18 -9.05 9.80
C GLU A 170 -9.30 -9.51 10.97
N ILE A 171 -9.33 -8.78 12.09
CA ILE A 171 -8.57 -9.15 13.28
C ILE A 171 -9.09 -10.46 13.87
N ASN A 172 -10.41 -10.64 13.97
CA ASN A 172 -11.00 -11.88 14.45
C ASN A 172 -10.61 -13.09 13.59
N ALA A 173 -10.52 -12.92 12.27
CA ALA A 173 -10.03 -13.97 11.38
C ALA A 173 -8.59 -14.42 11.74
N ILE A 174 -7.73 -13.49 12.17
CA ILE A 174 -6.37 -13.79 12.63
C ILE A 174 -6.40 -14.43 14.03
N LEU A 175 -7.18 -13.89 14.96
CA LEU A 175 -7.29 -14.43 16.31
C LEU A 175 -7.86 -15.86 16.34
N ASN A 176 -8.76 -16.18 15.42
CA ASN A 176 -9.33 -17.53 15.25
C ASN A 176 -8.29 -18.58 14.83
N LEU A 177 -7.10 -18.16 14.40
CA LEU A 177 -5.94 -19.07 14.25
C LEU A 177 -5.32 -19.45 15.60
N GLY A 178 -5.92 -19.04 16.73
CA GLY A 178 -5.45 -19.31 18.07
C GLY A 178 -4.33 -18.37 18.53
N VAL A 179 -4.30 -17.15 18.02
CA VAL A 179 -3.44 -16.06 18.51
C VAL A 179 -4.06 -15.51 19.80
N GLU A 180 -3.28 -15.45 20.87
CA GLU A 180 -3.68 -14.81 22.12
C GLU A 180 -3.53 -13.29 22.01
N LEU A 181 -4.57 -12.52 22.33
CA LEU A 181 -4.52 -11.06 22.35
C LEU A 181 -4.64 -10.54 23.79
N GLN A 182 -3.67 -9.73 24.21
CA GLN A 182 -3.67 -9.03 25.49
C GLN A 182 -3.70 -7.52 25.27
N VAL A 183 -4.87 -6.91 25.41
CA VAL A 183 -5.07 -5.45 25.34
C VAL A 183 -4.73 -4.76 26.66
N ASN A 184 -4.54 -3.42 26.62
CA ASN A 184 -4.12 -2.60 27.76
C ASN A 184 -2.79 -3.06 28.38
N ARG A 185 -1.91 -3.63 27.55
CA ARG A 185 -0.60 -4.14 27.95
C ARG A 185 0.51 -3.41 27.20
N ARG A 186 1.04 -2.37 27.82
CA ARG A 186 2.07 -1.49 27.20
C ARG A 186 3.47 -1.94 27.57
N LEU A 187 4.29 -2.23 26.56
CA LEU A 187 5.72 -2.46 26.71
C LEU A 187 6.41 -1.22 27.33
N GLY A 188 7.25 -1.44 28.33
CA GLY A 188 7.94 -0.41 29.11
C GLY A 188 7.15 0.14 30.30
N ARG A 189 5.83 -0.11 30.39
CA ARG A 189 4.98 0.25 31.53
C ARG A 189 4.52 -0.98 32.31
N ASP A 190 3.89 -1.92 31.62
CA ASP A 190 3.25 -3.09 32.24
C ASP A 190 4.15 -4.34 32.19
N PHE A 191 5.14 -4.35 31.33
CA PHE A 191 6.18 -5.37 31.17
C PHE A 191 7.37 -4.82 30.39
N THR A 192 8.51 -5.50 30.47
CA THR A 192 9.77 -5.19 29.77
C THR A 192 10.15 -6.29 28.78
N LEU A 193 11.18 -6.08 27.96
CA LEU A 193 11.75 -7.13 27.10
C LEU A 193 12.34 -8.29 27.93
N ALA A 194 12.98 -7.96 29.06
CA ALA A 194 13.50 -8.96 29.99
C ALA A 194 12.39 -9.84 30.60
N ASP A 195 11.23 -9.24 30.93
CA ASP A 195 10.08 -10.00 31.46
C ASP A 195 9.54 -10.99 30.44
N LEU A 196 9.52 -10.65 29.13
CA LEU A 196 9.13 -11.58 28.08
C LEU A 196 10.08 -12.79 28.01
N GLY A 197 11.38 -12.56 28.06
CA GLY A 197 12.37 -13.62 28.13
C GLY A 197 12.19 -14.53 29.37
N ALA A 198 11.98 -13.93 30.54
CA ALA A 198 11.71 -14.65 31.79
C ALA A 198 10.40 -15.45 31.76
N GLN A 199 9.38 -15.01 31.00
CA GLN A 199 8.12 -15.72 30.77
C GLN A 199 8.24 -16.85 29.74
N GLY A 200 9.42 -17.08 29.15
CA GLY A 200 9.69 -18.16 28.21
C GLY A 200 9.38 -17.85 26.76
N TYR A 201 9.22 -16.58 26.38
CA TYR A 201 9.16 -16.22 24.97
C TYR A 201 10.55 -16.35 24.34
N ARG A 202 10.63 -17.11 23.25
CA ARG A 202 11.89 -17.44 22.55
C ARG A 202 12.27 -16.39 21.51
N ALA A 203 11.29 -15.64 21.02
CA ALA A 203 11.49 -14.50 20.12
C ALA A 203 10.46 -13.40 20.41
N THR A 204 10.86 -12.16 20.14
CA THR A 204 9.99 -10.98 20.30
C THR A 204 10.01 -10.13 19.03
N PHE A 205 8.83 -9.76 18.53
CA PHE A 205 8.67 -8.82 17.42
C PHE A 205 8.15 -7.48 17.91
N LEU A 206 8.92 -6.42 17.70
CA LEU A 206 8.55 -5.05 18.00
C LEU A 206 7.80 -4.43 16.80
N ALA A 207 6.49 -4.26 16.93
CA ALA A 207 5.60 -3.71 15.90
C ALA A 207 4.75 -2.55 16.45
N ILE A 208 5.33 -1.76 17.37
CA ILE A 208 4.62 -0.70 18.12
C ILE A 208 4.24 0.52 17.28
N GLY A 209 4.76 0.63 16.05
CA GLY A 209 4.43 1.71 15.11
C GLY A 209 5.01 3.08 15.49
N ALA A 210 4.37 4.15 14.99
CA ALA A 210 4.73 5.55 15.22
C ALA A 210 3.47 6.33 15.64
N HIS A 211 3.23 6.43 16.95
CA HIS A 211 2.03 7.03 17.53
C HIS A 211 2.27 8.44 18.10
N LYS A 212 3.50 8.93 18.10
CA LYS A 212 3.84 10.25 18.65
C LYS A 212 3.86 11.28 17.53
N GLY A 213 3.01 12.30 17.60
CA GLY A 213 3.07 13.44 16.68
C GLY A 213 4.41 14.17 16.80
N ARG A 214 5.01 14.55 15.67
CA ARG A 214 6.22 15.37 15.68
C ARG A 214 5.96 16.72 16.31
N GLU A 215 6.97 17.25 17.00
CA GLU A 215 6.93 18.57 17.61
C GLU A 215 7.49 19.59 16.63
N LEU A 216 6.88 20.77 16.63
CA LEU A 216 7.36 21.93 15.90
C LEU A 216 7.84 22.97 16.90
N GLN A 217 9.04 23.50 16.68
CA GLN A 217 9.58 24.55 17.53
C GLN A 217 9.35 25.91 16.89
N VAL A 218 8.16 26.48 17.10
CA VAL A 218 7.77 27.80 16.62
C VAL A 218 7.09 28.56 17.75
N PRO A 219 7.17 29.91 17.80
CA PRO A 219 6.47 30.70 18.80
C PRO A 219 4.97 30.44 18.78
N GLY A 220 4.37 30.24 19.95
CA GLY A 220 2.92 30.02 20.11
C GLY A 220 2.45 28.57 20.04
N VAL A 221 3.34 27.60 19.90
CA VAL A 221 2.98 26.17 19.87
C VAL A 221 2.39 25.68 21.19
N GLU A 222 2.66 26.38 22.28
CA GLU A 222 2.18 26.12 23.63
C GLU A 222 0.78 26.68 23.93
N LEU A 223 0.18 27.43 23.01
CA LEU A 223 -1.13 28.05 23.19
C LEU A 223 -2.26 27.02 23.26
N ASP A 224 -3.28 27.30 24.09
CA ASP A 224 -4.53 26.55 24.11
C ASP A 224 -5.24 26.66 22.75
N GLY A 225 -5.65 25.52 22.18
CA GLY A 225 -6.16 25.41 20.82
C GLY A 225 -5.15 24.89 19.79
N VAL A 226 -3.89 24.61 20.20
CA VAL A 226 -2.92 23.88 19.37
C VAL A 226 -2.99 22.39 19.68
N LEU A 227 -3.25 21.57 18.66
CA LEU A 227 -3.39 20.11 18.77
C LEU A 227 -2.41 19.39 17.84
N LYS A 228 -2.01 18.17 18.20
CA LYS A 228 -1.31 17.26 17.28
C LYS A 228 -2.33 16.42 16.51
N GLY A 229 -2.17 16.28 15.19
CA GLY A 229 -3.12 15.59 14.33
C GLY A 229 -3.34 14.12 14.71
N VAL A 230 -2.28 13.42 15.13
CA VAL A 230 -2.39 12.02 15.60
C VAL A 230 -3.21 11.94 16.88
N ASP A 231 -2.99 12.83 17.85
CA ASP A 231 -3.74 12.84 19.11
C ASP A 231 -5.20 13.21 18.87
N TYR A 232 -5.44 14.16 17.94
CA TYR A 232 -6.78 14.52 17.52
C TYR A 232 -7.54 13.32 16.92
N LEU A 233 -6.96 12.64 15.91
CA LEU A 233 -7.58 11.48 15.28
C LEU A 233 -7.78 10.31 16.26
N LEU A 234 -6.79 10.05 17.11
CA LEU A 234 -6.89 9.01 18.14
C LEU A 234 -8.09 9.25 19.05
N ASN A 235 -8.24 10.47 19.58
CA ASN A 235 -9.33 10.81 20.49
C ASN A 235 -10.69 10.69 19.78
N VAL A 236 -10.84 11.26 18.60
CA VAL A 236 -12.09 11.16 17.82
C VAL A 236 -12.43 9.70 17.49
N ASN A 237 -11.45 8.93 17.05
CA ASN A 237 -11.63 7.50 16.70
C ASN A 237 -11.87 6.59 17.91
N MET A 238 -11.58 7.07 19.11
CA MET A 238 -11.93 6.43 20.38
C MET A 238 -13.30 6.88 20.92
N GLY A 239 -14.00 7.78 20.21
CA GLY A 239 -15.31 8.29 20.57
C GLY A 239 -15.30 9.49 21.51
N TYR A 240 -14.11 10.10 21.75
CA TYR A 240 -14.04 11.32 22.56
C TYR A 240 -14.40 12.54 21.72
N ARG A 241 -15.20 13.43 22.28
CA ARG A 241 -15.48 14.74 21.70
C ARG A 241 -14.40 15.73 22.12
N LEU A 242 -13.78 16.38 21.13
CA LEU A 242 -12.84 17.45 21.36
C LEU A 242 -13.51 18.79 21.01
N GLU A 243 -13.38 19.77 21.91
CA GLU A 243 -13.81 21.13 21.62
C GLU A 243 -12.81 21.75 20.64
N ILE A 244 -13.21 21.87 19.39
CA ILE A 244 -12.51 22.62 18.35
C ILE A 244 -13.36 23.83 17.97
N GLY A 245 -12.70 24.95 17.67
CA GLY A 245 -13.40 26.18 17.32
C GLY A 245 -14.04 26.14 15.93
N ARG A 246 -14.55 27.27 15.49
CA ARG A 246 -15.27 27.38 14.22
C ARG A 246 -14.36 27.40 13.00
N ARG A 247 -13.14 27.90 13.17
CA ARG A 247 -12.11 28.00 12.12
C ARG A 247 -10.93 27.12 12.51
N VAL A 248 -10.73 26.05 11.75
CA VAL A 248 -9.68 25.06 11.98
C VAL A 248 -8.63 25.19 10.90
N LEU A 249 -7.38 25.35 11.29
CA LEU A 249 -6.23 25.30 10.41
C LEU A 249 -5.46 24.00 10.65
N VAL A 250 -5.25 23.23 9.59
CA VAL A 250 -4.46 22.00 9.60
C VAL A 250 -3.14 22.23 8.87
N LEU A 251 -2.03 21.98 9.54
CA LEU A 251 -0.68 22.14 8.99
C LEU A 251 -0.13 20.82 8.53
N GLY A 252 0.13 20.68 7.24
CA GLY A 252 0.71 19.51 6.58
C GLY A 252 0.04 19.16 5.25
N GLY A 253 0.79 18.49 4.36
CA GLY A 253 0.35 18.14 3.00
C GLY A 253 0.13 16.63 2.78
N GLY A 254 0.21 15.77 3.81
CA GLY A 254 0.04 14.32 3.70
C GLY A 254 -1.39 13.84 3.98
N ASN A 255 -1.68 12.56 3.71
CA ASN A 255 -2.99 11.93 3.95
C ASN A 255 -3.51 12.11 5.37
N VAL A 256 -2.63 12.13 6.39
CA VAL A 256 -3.03 12.40 7.79
C VAL A 256 -3.61 13.79 7.95
N ALA A 257 -3.08 14.80 7.24
CA ALA A 257 -3.62 16.16 7.28
C ALA A 257 -5.03 16.21 6.66
N LEU A 258 -5.25 15.48 5.57
CA LEU A 258 -6.57 15.37 4.96
C LEU A 258 -7.57 14.64 5.85
N ASP A 259 -7.15 13.53 6.48
CA ASP A 259 -7.96 12.81 7.46
C ASP A 259 -8.36 13.70 8.64
N VAL A 260 -7.43 14.51 9.15
CA VAL A 260 -7.69 15.52 10.19
C VAL A 260 -8.69 16.58 9.71
N ALA A 261 -8.46 17.16 8.53
CA ALA A 261 -9.30 18.24 7.99
C ALA A 261 -10.74 17.76 7.74
N ARG A 262 -10.88 16.62 7.05
CA ARG A 262 -12.19 16.02 6.74
C ARG A 262 -12.92 15.54 8.01
N THR A 263 -12.19 15.07 9.02
CA THR A 263 -12.75 14.71 10.34
C THR A 263 -13.22 15.96 11.08
N ALA A 264 -12.47 17.07 11.02
CA ALA A 264 -12.85 18.33 11.64
C ALA A 264 -14.17 18.89 11.05
N LEU A 265 -14.36 18.81 9.73
CA LEU A 265 -15.63 19.17 9.09
C LEU A 265 -16.83 18.41 9.64
N ARG A 266 -16.63 17.14 10.06
CA ARG A 266 -17.67 16.25 10.59
C ARG A 266 -17.91 16.40 12.09
N ALA A 267 -17.04 17.08 12.81
CA ALA A 267 -17.09 17.20 14.28
C ALA A 267 -18.32 17.97 14.81
N GLY A 268 -19.04 18.69 13.95
CA GLY A 268 -20.25 19.43 14.32
C GLY A 268 -21.57 18.69 14.17
N VAL A 269 -21.56 17.45 13.68
CA VAL A 269 -22.79 16.69 13.41
C VAL A 269 -23.28 15.98 14.69
N PRO A 270 -24.52 16.21 15.17
CA PRO A 270 -25.07 15.50 16.31
C PRO A 270 -25.22 14.00 16.04
N GLU A 271 -25.01 13.18 17.07
CA GLU A 271 -25.06 11.71 16.99
C GLU A 271 -26.45 11.18 16.55
N GLU A 272 -27.50 11.91 16.88
CA GLU A 272 -28.90 11.63 16.48
C GLU A 272 -29.11 11.73 14.96
N ALA A 273 -28.20 12.41 14.23
CA ALA A 273 -28.19 12.49 12.77
C ALA A 273 -27.63 11.24 12.07
N ILE A 274 -27.11 10.29 12.83
CA ILE A 274 -26.31 9.15 12.33
C ILE A 274 -27.16 7.87 12.20
N SER A 275 -28.47 7.91 12.57
CA SER A 275 -29.35 6.73 12.49
C SER A 275 -29.65 6.36 11.02
N PRO A 276 -29.56 5.06 10.64
CA PRO A 276 -29.87 4.57 9.29
C PRO A 276 -31.33 4.81 8.85
N GLU A 277 -32.21 5.13 9.79
CA GLU A 277 -33.66 5.29 9.56
C GLU A 277 -34.07 6.74 9.24
N ILE A 278 -33.14 7.69 9.22
CA ILE A 278 -33.45 9.11 9.00
C ILE A 278 -33.74 9.41 7.53
N ASN A 279 -34.93 9.95 7.30
CA ASN A 279 -35.38 10.46 6.00
C ASN A 279 -34.44 11.59 5.51
N ILE A 280 -34.17 11.65 4.20
CA ILE A 280 -33.26 12.62 3.54
C ILE A 280 -33.52 14.09 3.94
N VAL A 281 -34.77 14.47 4.15
CA VAL A 281 -35.15 15.83 4.57
C VAL A 281 -34.65 16.14 5.99
N THR A 282 -34.75 15.18 6.91
CA THR A 282 -34.28 15.31 8.30
C THR A 282 -32.74 15.35 8.35
N ALA A 283 -32.05 14.56 7.52
CA ALA A 283 -30.61 14.57 7.42
C ALA A 283 -30.07 15.92 6.90
N LEU A 284 -30.75 16.54 5.94
CA LEU A 284 -30.41 17.88 5.43
C LEU A 284 -30.62 18.97 6.47
N ASP A 285 -31.69 18.89 7.28
CA ASP A 285 -31.94 19.85 8.35
C ASP A 285 -30.96 19.70 9.52
N ILE A 286 -30.55 18.48 9.82
CA ILE A 286 -29.55 18.19 10.85
C ILE A 286 -28.17 18.65 10.35
N ALA A 287 -27.79 18.39 9.10
CA ALA A 287 -26.56 18.90 8.51
C ALA A 287 -26.53 20.44 8.50
N ARG A 288 -27.64 21.10 8.16
CA ARG A 288 -27.79 22.57 8.25
C ARG A 288 -27.75 23.09 9.69
N SER A 289 -28.23 22.32 10.66
CA SER A 289 -28.15 22.66 12.08
C SER A 289 -26.74 22.47 12.62
N ALA A 290 -26.03 21.41 12.22
CA ALA A 290 -24.63 21.17 12.55
C ALA A 290 -23.72 22.32 12.03
N LEU A 291 -23.95 22.79 10.80
CA LEU A 291 -23.28 23.98 10.25
C LEU A 291 -23.53 25.28 11.06
N ARG A 292 -24.58 25.31 11.88
CA ARG A 292 -24.86 26.47 12.77
C ARG A 292 -24.09 26.45 14.07
N PHE A 293 -23.66 25.27 14.56
CA PHE A 293 -23.05 25.09 15.88
C PHE A 293 -21.64 24.49 15.85
N GLY A 294 -21.21 23.90 14.71
CA GLY A 294 -19.92 23.24 14.54
C GLY A 294 -18.85 24.07 13.81
N VAL A 295 -17.87 23.36 13.31
CA VAL A 295 -16.79 23.92 12.48
C VAL A 295 -17.39 24.50 11.19
N LYS A 296 -17.02 25.72 10.84
CA LYS A 296 -17.51 26.43 9.66
C LYS A 296 -16.50 26.45 8.52
N GLU A 297 -15.24 26.53 8.87
CA GLU A 297 -14.14 26.70 7.94
C GLU A 297 -12.99 25.76 8.34
N VAL A 298 -12.52 24.98 7.38
CA VAL A 298 -11.33 24.14 7.55
C VAL A 298 -10.35 24.49 6.44
N HIS A 299 -9.15 24.86 6.85
CA HIS A 299 -8.07 25.21 5.95
C HIS A 299 -6.91 24.24 6.12
N VAL A 300 -6.29 23.81 5.01
CA VAL A 300 -5.06 23.04 4.99
C VAL A 300 -3.94 23.92 4.46
N VAL A 301 -2.85 24.02 5.22
CA VAL A 301 -1.65 24.77 4.86
C VAL A 301 -0.51 23.78 4.66
N SER A 302 0.11 23.76 3.51
CA SER A 302 1.22 22.87 3.17
C SER A 302 2.43 23.62 2.63
N LEU A 303 3.61 23.07 2.90
CA LEU A 303 4.88 23.56 2.33
C LEU A 303 4.93 23.31 0.83
N GLU A 304 4.39 22.18 0.42
CA GLU A 304 4.38 21.68 -0.96
C GLU A 304 3.34 22.42 -1.80
N SER A 305 3.58 22.53 -3.09
CA SER A 305 2.57 22.85 -4.11
C SER A 305 1.54 21.72 -4.24
N PHE A 306 0.42 21.94 -4.93
CA PHE A 306 -0.53 20.86 -5.20
C PHE A 306 0.08 19.67 -5.94
N ALA A 307 1.01 19.94 -6.86
CA ALA A 307 1.67 18.90 -7.65
C ALA A 307 2.67 18.06 -6.83
N GLU A 308 3.26 18.64 -5.79
CA GLU A 308 4.26 18.01 -4.93
C GLU A 308 3.68 17.47 -3.62
N MET A 309 2.40 17.73 -3.37
CA MET A 309 1.72 17.31 -2.13
C MET A 309 1.76 15.79 -2.01
N PRO A 310 2.26 15.22 -0.88
CA PRO A 310 2.39 13.77 -0.71
C PRO A 310 1.06 13.04 -0.46
N ALA A 311 -0.05 13.78 -0.32
CA ALA A 311 -1.37 13.19 -0.19
C ALA A 311 -1.85 12.61 -1.53
N ASP A 312 -2.72 11.59 -1.45
CA ASP A 312 -3.36 10.99 -2.62
C ASP A 312 -4.20 12.05 -3.36
N PRO A 313 -4.03 12.22 -4.69
CA PRO A 313 -4.79 13.22 -5.45
C PRO A 313 -6.31 13.05 -5.38
N GLU A 314 -6.82 11.81 -5.29
CA GLU A 314 -8.25 11.54 -5.12
C GLU A 314 -8.75 12.04 -3.75
N GLU A 315 -7.96 11.87 -2.70
CA GLU A 315 -8.27 12.39 -1.36
C GLU A 315 -8.25 13.91 -1.31
N VAL A 316 -7.31 14.55 -2.02
CA VAL A 316 -7.25 16.01 -2.16
C VAL A 316 -8.52 16.52 -2.86
N ALA A 317 -8.89 15.91 -3.97
CA ALA A 317 -10.09 16.28 -4.73
C ALA A 317 -11.37 16.11 -3.88
N GLN A 318 -11.51 15.00 -3.16
CA GLN A 318 -12.64 14.77 -2.26
C GLN A 318 -12.70 15.79 -1.11
N ALA A 319 -11.55 16.16 -0.55
CA ALA A 319 -11.48 17.18 0.51
C ALA A 319 -11.91 18.57 -0.01
N GLN A 320 -11.52 18.93 -1.24
CA GLN A 320 -11.97 20.16 -1.91
C GLN A 320 -13.48 20.15 -2.18
N GLU A 321 -14.02 19.04 -2.67
CA GLU A 321 -15.47 18.87 -2.85
C GLU A 321 -16.24 19.05 -1.51
N GLU A 322 -15.67 18.60 -0.40
CA GLU A 322 -16.24 18.72 0.95
C GLU A 322 -16.09 20.12 1.54
N GLY A 323 -15.42 21.05 0.86
CA GLY A 323 -15.27 22.44 1.26
C GLY A 323 -14.00 22.76 2.06
N VAL A 324 -13.00 21.88 2.07
CA VAL A 324 -11.67 22.19 2.63
C VAL A 324 -10.97 23.20 1.72
N VAL A 325 -10.48 24.31 2.32
CA VAL A 325 -9.73 25.34 1.61
C VAL A 325 -8.23 25.06 1.74
N PHE A 326 -7.53 25.02 0.61
CA PHE A 326 -6.10 24.70 0.57
C PHE A 326 -5.25 25.97 0.37
N HIS A 327 -4.13 26.03 1.10
CA HIS A 327 -3.08 27.05 0.99
C HIS A 327 -1.73 26.36 0.76
N PRO A 328 -1.45 25.91 -0.47
CA PRO A 328 -0.20 25.25 -0.83
C PRO A 328 0.96 26.25 -0.92
N GLY A 329 2.19 25.78 -0.81
CA GLY A 329 3.40 26.59 -0.93
C GLY A 329 3.59 27.58 0.22
N ARG A 330 3.06 27.28 1.42
CA ARG A 330 3.17 28.16 2.58
C ARG A 330 3.69 27.43 3.82
N GLY A 331 4.66 28.05 4.51
CA GLY A 331 5.22 27.55 5.77
C GLY A 331 4.80 28.38 6.98
N LEU A 332 4.66 27.70 8.11
CA LEU A 332 4.34 28.36 9.39
C LEU A 332 5.53 29.17 9.92
N LYS A 333 5.33 30.45 10.16
CA LYS A 333 6.29 31.33 10.83
C LYS A 333 6.06 31.34 12.34
N ARG A 334 4.84 31.54 12.80
CA ARG A 334 4.41 31.52 14.21
C ARG A 334 2.91 31.27 14.34
N ILE A 335 2.49 30.87 15.54
CA ILE A 335 1.09 30.80 15.93
C ILE A 335 0.76 32.07 16.72
N LEU A 336 -0.36 32.69 16.35
CA LEU A 336 -0.83 33.93 16.98
C LEU A 336 -1.80 33.61 18.12
N GLY A 337 -1.69 34.33 19.21
CA GLY A 337 -2.57 34.12 20.37
C GLY A 337 -2.91 35.39 21.13
N ALA A 338 -4.02 35.34 21.85
CA ALA A 338 -4.44 36.36 22.81
C ALA A 338 -4.96 35.68 24.09
N ALA A 339 -4.59 36.18 25.25
CA ALA A 339 -4.98 35.60 26.54
C ALA A 339 -4.71 34.09 26.68
N GLY A 340 -3.60 33.61 26.11
CA GLY A 340 -3.19 32.19 26.18
C GLY A 340 -3.90 31.27 25.17
N LYS A 341 -4.78 31.78 24.31
CA LYS A 341 -5.53 31.00 23.31
C LYS A 341 -5.12 31.37 21.90
N VAL A 342 -5.22 30.40 20.99
CA VAL A 342 -5.01 30.58 19.53
C VAL A 342 -5.99 31.59 18.96
N THR A 343 -5.50 32.51 18.13
CA THR A 343 -6.32 33.45 17.33
C THR A 343 -6.01 33.35 15.83
N GLY A 344 -4.95 32.63 15.45
CA GLY A 344 -4.54 32.46 14.07
C GLY A 344 -3.11 31.98 13.92
N ILE A 345 -2.63 32.03 12.70
CA ILE A 345 -1.22 31.79 12.34
C ILE A 345 -0.69 32.90 11.45
N GLU A 346 0.63 33.02 11.41
CA GLU A 346 1.37 33.80 10.40
C GLU A 346 2.23 32.85 9.59
N THR A 347 2.11 32.93 8.26
CA THR A 347 2.82 32.07 7.31
C THR A 347 3.70 32.86 6.39
N LEU A 348 4.67 32.20 5.74
CA LEU A 348 5.53 32.74 4.68
C LEU A 348 5.40 31.88 3.44
N ASP A 349 5.68 32.43 2.27
CA ASP A 349 5.79 31.64 1.04
C ASP A 349 6.99 30.70 1.14
N CYS A 350 6.77 29.43 0.81
CA CYS A 350 7.80 28.39 0.73
C CYS A 350 8.35 28.34 -0.69
N SER A 351 9.62 28.68 -0.85
CA SER A 351 10.26 28.68 -2.17
C SER A 351 10.82 27.31 -2.57
N SER A 352 11.15 26.47 -1.60
CA SER A 352 11.58 25.07 -1.82
C SER A 352 11.37 24.26 -0.55
N VAL A 353 10.92 23.02 -0.70
CA VAL A 353 10.74 22.06 0.40
C VAL A 353 12.01 21.22 0.62
N PHE A 354 12.75 20.94 -0.45
CA PHE A 354 13.94 20.10 -0.43
C PHE A 354 15.17 20.87 -0.92
N ASP A 355 16.34 20.52 -0.38
CA ASP A 355 17.62 21.05 -0.88
C ASP A 355 18.05 20.34 -2.17
N ALA A 356 19.15 20.81 -2.77
CA ALA A 356 19.71 20.25 -4.00
C ALA A 356 20.12 18.76 -3.90
N GLN A 357 20.23 18.21 -2.69
CA GLN A 357 20.50 16.81 -2.42
C GLN A 357 19.24 16.00 -2.08
N GLY A 358 18.02 16.58 -2.26
CA GLY A 358 16.74 15.94 -1.97
C GLY A 358 16.44 15.75 -0.48
N ARG A 359 17.13 16.48 0.42
CA ARG A 359 16.88 16.43 1.87
C ARG A 359 15.85 17.49 2.25
N PHE A 360 14.92 17.15 3.14
CA PHE A 360 13.95 18.10 3.67
C PHE A 360 14.65 19.28 4.36
N ASN A 361 14.56 20.45 3.73
CA ASN A 361 15.18 21.69 4.18
C ASN A 361 14.41 22.89 3.61
N PRO A 362 13.20 23.18 4.13
CA PRO A 362 12.35 24.20 3.55
C PRO A 362 12.95 25.59 3.65
N THR A 363 12.83 26.37 2.58
CA THR A 363 13.27 27.75 2.49
C THR A 363 12.07 28.68 2.28
N PHE A 364 12.13 29.87 2.87
CA PHE A 364 11.02 30.80 2.90
C PHE A 364 11.41 32.16 2.33
N VAL A 365 10.43 32.88 1.77
CA VAL A 365 10.60 34.21 1.19
C VAL A 365 10.20 35.26 2.24
N GLU A 366 11.15 36.08 2.66
CA GLU A 366 10.90 37.17 3.60
C GLU A 366 10.01 38.25 2.97
N GLY A 367 9.14 38.87 3.77
CA GLY A 367 8.24 39.93 3.34
C GLY A 367 6.95 39.39 2.69
N THR A 368 6.71 38.07 2.72
CA THR A 368 5.48 37.42 2.21
C THR A 368 4.55 36.95 3.32
N GLU A 369 4.66 37.60 4.50
CA GLU A 369 3.85 37.26 5.66
C GLU A 369 2.35 37.34 5.35
N LEU A 370 1.60 36.27 5.67
CA LEU A 370 0.16 36.24 5.62
C LEU A 370 -0.40 35.76 6.95
N ALA A 371 -1.22 36.60 7.56
CA ALA A 371 -1.95 36.23 8.76
C ALA A 371 -3.27 35.57 8.42
N MET A 372 -3.55 34.42 9.01
CA MET A 372 -4.78 33.65 8.85
C MET A 372 -5.42 33.44 10.21
N ALA A 373 -6.68 33.83 10.37
CA ALA A 373 -7.42 33.69 11.60
C ALA A 373 -7.81 32.22 11.83
N ALA A 374 -7.65 31.73 13.06
CA ALA A 374 -8.05 30.39 13.47
C ALA A 374 -8.42 30.36 14.95
N ASP A 375 -9.34 29.48 15.29
CA ASP A 375 -9.70 29.18 16.68
C ASP A 375 -8.97 27.90 17.16
N THR A 376 -8.56 27.05 16.21
CA THR A 376 -7.78 25.82 16.47
C THR A 376 -6.75 25.61 15.38
N VAL A 377 -5.54 25.20 15.77
CA VAL A 377 -4.44 24.82 14.87
C VAL A 377 -4.08 23.36 15.12
N ILE A 378 -4.12 22.52 14.08
CA ILE A 378 -3.81 21.09 14.20
C ILE A 378 -2.55 20.76 13.39
N LEU A 379 -1.50 20.32 14.11
CA LEU A 379 -0.21 19.97 13.53
C LEU A 379 -0.22 18.54 12.97
N ALA A 380 -0.26 18.38 11.66
CA ALA A 380 -0.23 17.09 10.95
C ALA A 380 1.07 16.91 10.15
N ILE A 381 2.21 17.25 10.76
CA ILE A 381 3.55 17.35 10.17
C ILE A 381 4.40 16.07 10.30
N GLY A 382 3.76 14.94 10.49
CA GLY A 382 4.38 13.63 10.58
C GLY A 382 4.36 13.02 11.98
N GLN A 383 4.87 11.80 12.05
CA GLN A 383 4.81 10.94 13.23
C GLN A 383 6.20 10.41 13.59
N ALA A 384 6.36 9.96 14.84
CA ALA A 384 7.57 9.35 15.35
C ALA A 384 7.21 8.17 16.28
N SER A 385 8.13 7.23 16.43
CA SER A 385 8.02 6.14 17.40
C SER A 385 8.38 6.62 18.80
N ASP A 386 7.72 6.09 19.81
CA ASP A 386 8.09 6.29 21.20
C ASP A 386 8.98 5.11 21.65
N LEU A 387 10.28 5.33 21.72
CA LEU A 387 11.28 4.33 22.10
C LEU A 387 11.74 4.47 23.57
N SER A 388 11.03 5.25 24.39
CA SER A 388 11.37 5.48 25.79
C SER A 388 11.35 4.22 26.66
N PHE A 389 10.78 3.13 26.16
CA PHE A 389 10.76 1.82 26.83
C PHE A 389 12.07 1.04 26.71
N LEU A 390 12.92 1.38 25.72
CA LEU A 390 14.21 0.71 25.52
C LEU A 390 15.21 1.14 26.60
N ARG A 391 15.88 0.15 27.16
CA ARG A 391 16.94 0.33 28.16
C ARG A 391 18.28 -0.08 27.54
N PRO A 392 19.41 0.45 28.03
CA PRO A 392 20.74 0.05 27.56
C PRO A 392 20.98 -1.47 27.62
N GLU A 393 20.46 -2.13 28.68
CA GLU A 393 20.56 -3.56 28.89
C GLU A 393 19.79 -4.42 27.89
N ASP A 394 18.79 -3.87 27.19
CA ASP A 394 18.04 -4.59 26.16
C ASP A 394 18.89 -4.86 24.89
N GLY A 395 20.01 -4.17 24.72
CA GLY A 395 20.94 -4.36 23.60
C GLY A 395 20.39 -3.96 22.23
N VAL A 396 19.23 -3.28 22.19
CA VAL A 396 18.57 -2.83 20.95
C VAL A 396 19.07 -1.44 20.57
N ALA A 397 19.78 -1.34 19.45
CA ALA A 397 20.27 -0.06 18.96
C ALA A 397 19.17 0.77 18.27
N VAL A 398 19.33 2.10 18.37
CA VAL A 398 18.43 3.10 17.78
C VAL A 398 19.17 3.90 16.73
N THR A 399 18.55 4.15 15.59
CA THR A 399 19.11 4.95 14.51
C THR A 399 19.11 6.44 14.85
N ARG A 400 19.89 7.25 14.12
CA ARG A 400 19.86 8.71 14.24
C ARG A 400 18.49 9.34 13.94
N ARG A 401 17.61 8.62 13.25
CA ARG A 401 16.24 9.05 12.92
C ARG A 401 15.22 8.72 14.02
N GLY A 402 15.65 8.10 15.13
CA GLY A 402 14.76 7.70 16.22
C GLY A 402 13.90 6.47 15.91
N THR A 403 14.41 5.54 15.10
CA THR A 403 13.79 4.24 14.82
C THR A 403 14.67 3.11 15.35
N VAL A 404 14.11 1.94 15.58
CA VAL A 404 14.88 0.74 15.93
C VAL A 404 15.77 0.36 14.75
N GLN A 405 17.05 0.11 15.03
CA GLN A 405 18.00 -0.36 14.02
C GLN A 405 17.76 -1.85 13.76
N VAL A 406 17.56 -2.19 12.47
CA VAL A 406 17.38 -3.58 12.02
C VAL A 406 18.26 -3.88 10.81
N ASP A 407 18.56 -5.13 10.60
CA ASP A 407 18.98 -5.63 9.30
C ASP A 407 17.78 -5.59 8.33
N PRO A 408 17.87 -4.94 7.17
CA PRO A 408 16.72 -4.77 6.27
C PRO A 408 16.18 -6.08 5.67
N ALA A 409 17.01 -7.12 5.57
CA ALA A 409 16.60 -8.40 4.99
C ALA A 409 15.87 -9.28 6.02
N SER A 410 16.45 -9.44 7.22
CA SER A 410 15.92 -10.31 8.26
C SER A 410 15.05 -9.61 9.29
N LEU A 411 15.05 -8.28 9.35
CA LEU A 411 14.40 -7.47 10.39
C LEU A 411 14.92 -7.76 11.82
N ALA A 412 16.05 -8.47 11.94
CA ALA A 412 16.72 -8.71 13.22
C ALA A 412 17.28 -7.39 13.75
N THR A 413 17.13 -7.16 15.05
CA THR A 413 17.77 -6.05 15.76
C THR A 413 19.20 -6.41 16.14
N THR A 414 19.88 -5.50 16.83
CA THR A 414 21.21 -5.79 17.42
C THR A 414 21.16 -6.77 18.59
N ALA A 415 19.99 -7.04 19.16
CA ALA A 415 19.78 -7.97 20.25
C ALA A 415 19.25 -9.33 19.74
N PRO A 416 19.89 -10.45 20.06
CA PRO A 416 19.46 -11.78 19.60
C PRO A 416 18.03 -12.12 20.02
N GLY A 417 17.25 -12.68 19.09
CA GLY A 417 15.85 -13.06 19.32
C GLY A 417 14.86 -11.90 19.34
N ILE A 418 15.33 -10.65 19.12
CA ILE A 418 14.47 -9.46 19.02
C ILE A 418 14.49 -8.96 17.59
N PHE A 419 13.29 -8.81 17.03
CA PHE A 419 13.03 -8.33 15.66
C PHE A 419 12.20 -7.05 15.72
N ALA A 420 12.27 -6.21 14.70
CA ALA A 420 11.42 -5.02 14.60
C ALA A 420 11.01 -4.75 13.15
N GLY A 421 9.78 -4.25 12.96
CA GLY A 421 9.25 -3.95 11.63
C GLY A 421 8.07 -2.98 11.68
N GLY A 422 7.62 -2.57 10.50
CA GLY A 422 6.65 -1.46 10.38
C GLY A 422 7.29 -0.11 10.73
N ASP A 423 6.48 0.83 11.17
CA ASP A 423 6.92 2.21 11.35
C ASP A 423 7.95 2.38 12.48
N VAL A 424 8.03 1.45 13.44
CA VAL A 424 9.04 1.51 14.51
C VAL A 424 10.46 1.32 13.98
N ALA A 425 10.63 0.58 12.88
CA ALA A 425 11.93 0.31 12.26
C ALA A 425 12.23 1.27 11.09
N PHE A 426 11.22 1.64 10.31
CA PHE A 426 11.42 2.36 9.06
C PHE A 426 10.80 3.76 9.01
N GLY A 427 10.11 4.19 10.06
CA GLY A 427 9.27 5.41 10.06
C GLY A 427 7.92 5.18 9.37
N PRO A 428 7.03 6.19 9.38
CA PRO A 428 5.70 6.10 8.81
C PRO A 428 5.73 5.77 7.31
N ARG A 429 5.01 4.69 6.91
CA ARG A 429 4.89 4.21 5.53
C ARG A 429 3.45 3.75 5.25
N ILE A 430 3.17 3.36 4.01
CA ILE A 430 1.87 2.81 3.61
C ILE A 430 1.60 1.48 4.33
N ALA A 431 0.34 1.23 4.66
CA ALA A 431 -0.08 0.08 5.48
C ALA A 431 0.37 -1.28 4.93
N ILE A 432 0.36 -1.44 3.60
CA ILE A 432 0.77 -2.70 2.97
C ILE A 432 2.27 -3.00 3.15
N SER A 433 3.12 -1.98 3.30
CA SER A 433 4.55 -2.17 3.65
C SER A 433 4.70 -2.72 5.06
N ALA A 434 3.89 -2.26 6.01
CA ALA A 434 3.89 -2.80 7.36
C ALA A 434 3.41 -4.26 7.39
N VAL A 435 2.42 -4.62 6.56
CA VAL A 435 1.99 -6.04 6.39
C VAL A 435 3.16 -6.88 5.86
N ALA A 436 3.88 -6.39 4.85
CA ALA A 436 5.05 -7.08 4.29
C ALA A 436 6.16 -7.29 5.33
N ASP A 437 6.42 -6.27 6.16
CA ASP A 437 7.40 -6.40 7.23
C ASP A 437 6.97 -7.47 8.26
N GLY A 438 5.67 -7.52 8.62
CA GLY A 438 5.15 -8.55 9.52
C GLY A 438 5.35 -9.97 8.97
N LYS A 439 5.08 -10.17 7.69
CA LYS A 439 5.32 -11.46 7.00
C LYS A 439 6.80 -11.82 6.99
N ARG A 440 7.67 -10.86 6.65
CA ARG A 440 9.13 -11.05 6.67
C ARG A 440 9.62 -11.38 8.06
N ALA A 441 9.14 -10.68 9.09
CA ALA A 441 9.47 -10.96 10.48
C ALA A 441 9.08 -12.39 10.88
N ALA A 442 7.91 -12.87 10.44
CA ALA A 442 7.49 -14.25 10.72
C ALA A 442 8.46 -15.29 10.12
N SER A 443 8.87 -15.11 8.86
CA SER A 443 9.87 -15.97 8.21
C SER A 443 11.22 -15.91 8.92
N SER A 444 11.68 -14.72 9.29
CA SER A 444 12.97 -14.52 9.98
C SER A 444 12.97 -15.09 11.40
N ILE A 445 11.87 -14.95 12.14
CA ILE A 445 11.69 -15.56 13.46
C ILE A 445 11.67 -17.08 13.34
N HIS A 446 11.00 -17.62 12.32
CA HIS A 446 11.00 -19.06 12.06
C HIS A 446 12.43 -19.58 11.82
N ALA A 447 13.18 -18.95 10.91
CA ALA A 447 14.56 -19.30 10.63
C ALA A 447 15.45 -19.23 11.88
N TYR A 448 15.33 -18.15 12.67
CA TYR A 448 16.05 -18.00 13.94
C TYR A 448 15.76 -19.13 14.93
N LEU A 449 14.48 -19.47 15.12
CA LEU A 449 14.07 -20.53 16.05
C LEU A 449 14.44 -21.93 15.55
N ARG A 450 14.59 -22.13 14.25
CA ARG A 450 15.05 -23.40 13.63
C ARG A 450 16.56 -23.47 13.48
N GLY A 451 17.28 -22.37 13.69
CA GLY A 451 18.73 -22.32 13.49
C GLY A 451 19.12 -22.44 12.01
N THR A 452 18.26 -21.94 11.12
CA THR A 452 18.49 -21.90 9.67
C THR A 452 18.69 -20.45 9.21
N ASP A 453 19.24 -20.27 8.03
CA ASP A 453 19.29 -18.95 7.40
C ASP A 453 17.88 -18.49 7.02
N THR A 454 17.64 -17.17 7.08
CA THR A 454 16.37 -16.62 6.58
C THR A 454 16.30 -16.88 5.08
N PRO A 455 15.32 -17.64 4.59
CA PRO A 455 15.24 -17.96 3.17
C PRO A 455 15.07 -16.68 2.37
N ALA A 456 15.96 -16.45 1.41
CA ALA A 456 15.70 -15.47 0.38
C ALA A 456 14.53 -15.99 -0.46
N PRO A 457 13.46 -15.20 -0.69
CA PRO A 457 12.36 -15.66 -1.52
C PRO A 457 12.89 -16.00 -2.92
N ARG A 458 12.90 -17.27 -3.26
CA ARG A 458 13.27 -17.76 -4.59
C ARG A 458 11.98 -17.91 -5.38
N LEU A 459 11.82 -17.07 -6.37
CA LEU A 459 10.69 -17.15 -7.28
C LEU A 459 11.10 -17.92 -8.53
N GLU A 460 10.32 -18.92 -8.85
CA GLU A 460 10.42 -19.67 -10.09
C GLU A 460 9.18 -19.41 -10.95
N VAL A 461 9.41 -19.24 -12.23
CA VAL A 461 8.35 -19.14 -13.22
C VAL A 461 8.21 -20.46 -13.93
N ILE A 462 6.97 -20.90 -14.03
CA ILE A 462 6.60 -22.03 -14.87
C ILE A 462 5.96 -21.47 -16.14
N LEU A 463 6.49 -21.87 -17.29
CA LEU A 463 6.01 -21.49 -18.61
C LEU A 463 5.08 -22.57 -19.14
N GLU A 464 3.87 -22.18 -19.55
CA GLU A 464 2.87 -23.05 -20.16
C GLU A 464 2.39 -22.47 -21.49
N PRO A 465 2.56 -23.18 -22.62
CA PRO A 465 2.03 -22.74 -23.90
C PRO A 465 0.49 -22.58 -23.88
N LEU A 466 0.00 -21.56 -24.55
CA LEU A 466 -1.42 -21.29 -24.77
C LEU A 466 -1.74 -21.31 -26.27
N PRO A 467 -1.86 -22.49 -26.89
CA PRO A 467 -2.00 -22.60 -28.35
C PRO A 467 -3.30 -22.00 -28.90
N ASP A 468 -4.37 -22.00 -28.08
CA ASP A 468 -5.69 -21.49 -28.45
C ASP A 468 -5.99 -20.14 -27.81
N PHE A 469 -4.96 -19.32 -27.59
CA PHE A 469 -5.15 -18.01 -26.98
C PHE A 469 -6.03 -17.12 -27.85
N THR A 470 -7.15 -16.72 -27.28
CA THR A 470 -8.06 -15.74 -27.88
C THR A 470 -8.39 -14.67 -26.84
N ARG A 471 -8.67 -13.48 -27.32
CA ARG A 471 -9.08 -12.37 -26.48
C ARG A 471 -10.25 -11.64 -27.11
N GLU A 472 -11.14 -11.08 -26.26
CA GLU A 472 -12.21 -10.20 -26.74
C GLU A 472 -11.59 -9.01 -27.49
N LEU A 473 -12.22 -8.59 -28.55
CA LEU A 473 -11.80 -7.40 -29.31
C LEU A 473 -12.14 -6.12 -28.52
N ASP A 474 -11.42 -5.05 -28.81
CA ASP A 474 -11.65 -3.70 -28.27
C ASP A 474 -11.50 -3.55 -26.74
N TYR A 475 -10.87 -4.50 -26.03
CA TYR A 475 -10.63 -4.37 -24.59
C TYR A 475 -9.70 -3.18 -24.24
N GLU A 476 -8.82 -2.79 -25.17
CA GLU A 476 -7.96 -1.62 -25.08
C GLU A 476 -8.76 -0.31 -25.09
N GLY A 477 -9.90 -0.28 -25.79
CA GLY A 477 -10.80 0.87 -25.87
C GLY A 477 -11.75 1.04 -24.68
N ILE A 478 -11.78 0.11 -23.72
CA ILE A 478 -12.67 0.21 -22.56
C ILE A 478 -12.15 1.28 -21.59
N PRO A 479 -12.91 2.36 -21.29
CA PRO A 479 -12.47 3.41 -20.38
C PRO A 479 -12.45 2.93 -18.91
N ARG A 480 -11.55 3.52 -18.10
CA ARG A 480 -11.52 3.28 -16.66
C ARG A 480 -12.88 3.56 -16.02
N GLN A 481 -13.37 2.63 -15.22
CA GLN A 481 -14.61 2.80 -14.49
C GLN A 481 -14.38 3.70 -13.27
N ARG A 482 -15.28 4.64 -13.04
CA ARG A 482 -15.23 5.51 -11.86
C ARG A 482 -15.81 4.78 -10.66
N LEU A 483 -15.09 4.83 -9.55
CA LEU A 483 -15.57 4.31 -8.28
C LEU A 483 -16.77 5.14 -7.82
N PRO A 484 -17.92 4.53 -7.47
CA PRO A 484 -19.03 5.26 -6.92
C PRO A 484 -18.65 5.88 -5.56
N VAL A 485 -19.09 7.11 -5.35
CA VAL A 485 -18.93 7.81 -4.07
C VAL A 485 -20.28 8.34 -3.58
N LEU A 486 -20.45 8.47 -2.28
CA LEU A 486 -21.65 9.08 -1.74
C LEU A 486 -21.80 10.53 -2.20
N PRO A 487 -23.02 10.97 -2.55
CA PRO A 487 -23.31 12.37 -2.76
C PRO A 487 -22.90 13.22 -1.54
N ILE A 488 -22.51 14.47 -1.78
CA ILE A 488 -21.90 15.31 -0.74
C ILE A 488 -22.82 15.52 0.46
N GLU A 489 -24.12 15.59 0.21
CA GLU A 489 -25.16 15.76 1.24
C GLU A 489 -25.28 14.55 2.18
N ARG A 490 -24.74 13.41 1.75
CA ARG A 490 -24.74 12.14 2.51
C ARG A 490 -23.41 11.81 3.15
N ARG A 491 -22.36 12.63 2.90
CA ARG A 491 -21.01 12.45 3.49
C ARG A 491 -20.96 13.02 4.91
N ILE A 492 -21.81 12.54 5.79
CA ILE A 492 -21.94 13.00 7.18
C ILE A 492 -21.54 11.88 8.16
N GLY A 493 -21.04 12.26 9.32
CA GLY A 493 -20.68 11.34 10.39
C GLY A 493 -19.66 10.27 9.94
N ILE A 494 -20.00 9.02 10.14
CA ILE A 494 -19.16 7.84 9.86
C ILE A 494 -19.52 7.14 8.54
N ALA A 495 -20.44 7.69 7.75
CA ALA A 495 -20.88 7.07 6.50
C ALA A 495 -19.69 6.85 5.55
N GLU A 496 -19.48 5.60 5.13
CA GLU A 496 -18.40 5.24 4.21
C GLU A 496 -18.60 5.94 2.87
N ILE A 497 -17.62 6.76 2.45
CA ILE A 497 -17.75 7.66 1.30
C ILE A 497 -17.58 6.91 -0.02
N GLU A 498 -16.48 6.20 -0.18
CA GLU A 498 -16.27 5.35 -1.34
C GLU A 498 -17.20 4.14 -1.26
N GLN A 499 -17.84 3.79 -2.37
CA GLN A 499 -18.74 2.66 -2.47
C GLN A 499 -18.13 1.57 -3.34
N CYS A 500 -18.58 0.33 -3.17
CA CYS A 500 -18.15 -0.78 -4.01
C CYS A 500 -18.64 -0.63 -5.45
N PHE A 501 -17.88 -1.15 -6.40
CA PHE A 501 -18.35 -1.27 -7.77
C PHE A 501 -19.62 -2.15 -7.85
N PRO A 502 -20.63 -1.75 -8.64
CA PRO A 502 -21.64 -2.68 -9.14
C PRO A 502 -20.96 -3.79 -9.98
N GLU A 503 -21.55 -4.96 -10.01
CA GLU A 503 -20.96 -6.13 -10.67
C GLU A 503 -20.58 -5.87 -12.14
N ALA A 504 -21.48 -5.26 -12.91
CA ALA A 504 -21.23 -4.94 -14.31
C ALA A 504 -20.03 -3.99 -14.48
N ALA A 505 -19.89 -2.99 -13.60
CA ALA A 505 -18.76 -2.06 -13.63
C ALA A 505 -17.45 -2.77 -13.22
N ALA A 506 -17.49 -3.62 -12.19
CA ALA A 506 -16.33 -4.38 -11.77
C ALA A 506 -15.82 -5.31 -12.86
N ARG A 507 -16.70 -6.06 -13.51
CA ARG A 507 -16.33 -6.93 -14.65
C ARG A 507 -15.79 -6.12 -15.81
N ARG A 508 -16.41 -5.00 -16.14
CA ARG A 508 -15.95 -4.12 -17.21
C ARG A 508 -14.59 -3.50 -16.92
N GLU A 509 -14.35 -3.04 -15.68
CA GLU A 509 -13.03 -2.56 -15.24
C GLU A 509 -11.99 -3.68 -15.31
N ALA A 510 -12.34 -4.87 -14.83
CA ALA A 510 -11.47 -6.02 -14.84
C ALA A 510 -11.09 -6.50 -16.26
N SER A 511 -11.99 -6.35 -17.23
CA SER A 511 -11.74 -6.69 -18.64
C SER A 511 -10.69 -5.81 -19.31
N ARG A 512 -10.38 -4.64 -18.73
CA ARG A 512 -9.30 -3.75 -19.19
C ARG A 512 -7.89 -4.32 -18.93
N CYS A 513 -7.77 -5.35 -18.08
CA CYS A 513 -6.48 -5.91 -17.69
C CYS A 513 -5.71 -6.44 -18.90
N LEU A 514 -4.46 -6.01 -19.10
CA LEU A 514 -3.61 -6.50 -20.18
C LEU A 514 -3.15 -7.95 -20.00
N ARG A 515 -3.45 -8.57 -18.84
CA ARG A 515 -3.06 -9.94 -18.51
C ARG A 515 -1.55 -10.17 -18.69
N CYS A 516 -0.72 -9.31 -18.10
CA CYS A 516 0.75 -9.33 -18.24
C CYS A 516 1.40 -10.70 -17.90
N TRP A 517 0.70 -11.55 -17.16
CA TRP A 517 1.08 -12.95 -16.91
C TRP A 517 0.85 -13.89 -18.10
N ILE A 518 0.36 -13.38 -19.24
CA ILE A 518 0.38 -14.01 -20.57
C ILE A 518 1.27 -13.18 -21.45
N ASN A 519 2.25 -13.78 -22.09
CA ASN A 519 3.17 -13.05 -22.95
C ASN A 519 3.32 -13.69 -24.32
N THR A 520 3.77 -12.89 -25.27
CA THR A 520 4.19 -13.35 -26.59
C THR A 520 5.66 -13.75 -26.50
N ILE A 521 5.98 -14.99 -26.75
CA ILE A 521 7.34 -15.51 -26.71
C ILE A 521 7.85 -15.69 -28.14
N PHE A 522 9.03 -15.16 -28.39
CA PHE A 522 9.77 -15.37 -29.62
C PHE A 522 10.77 -16.49 -29.39
N HIS A 523 10.53 -17.65 -30.01
CA HIS A 523 11.38 -18.82 -29.83
C HIS A 523 12.70 -18.68 -30.57
N GLN A 524 13.77 -18.91 -29.84
CA GLN A 524 15.11 -18.94 -30.34
C GLN A 524 15.83 -20.18 -29.77
N ASP A 525 16.40 -20.99 -30.64
CA ASP A 525 17.27 -22.10 -30.26
C ASP A 525 18.70 -21.58 -30.09
N PRO A 526 19.38 -21.81 -28.95
CA PRO A 526 20.72 -21.32 -28.71
C PRO A 526 21.77 -21.79 -29.74
N GLU A 527 21.58 -22.98 -30.34
CA GLU A 527 22.52 -23.56 -31.29
C GLU A 527 22.14 -23.29 -32.76
N ARG A 528 20.81 -23.22 -33.04
CA ARG A 528 20.28 -23.13 -34.41
C ARG A 528 19.77 -21.73 -34.77
N GLY A 529 19.64 -20.85 -33.79
CA GLY A 529 19.03 -19.54 -33.97
C GLY A 529 17.50 -19.63 -34.00
N THR A 530 16.87 -18.77 -34.79
CA THR A 530 15.41 -18.75 -34.92
C THR A 530 14.96 -19.26 -36.27
N GLU A 531 13.82 -19.95 -36.29
CA GLU A 531 13.11 -20.32 -37.53
C GLU A 531 12.39 -19.13 -38.19
N CYS A 532 12.60 -17.92 -37.68
CA CYS A 532 12.00 -16.69 -38.19
C CYS A 532 12.48 -16.42 -39.63
N ILE A 533 11.55 -16.26 -40.53
CA ILE A 533 11.81 -15.99 -41.96
C ILE A 533 11.84 -14.47 -42.28
N LEU A 534 11.80 -13.60 -41.27
CA LEU A 534 11.82 -12.14 -41.40
C LEU A 534 10.70 -11.60 -42.34
N CYS A 535 9.53 -12.23 -42.36
CA CYS A 535 8.43 -11.85 -43.26
C CYS A 535 7.75 -10.51 -42.88
N GLY A 536 8.03 -9.93 -41.71
CA GLY A 536 7.42 -8.69 -41.25
C GLY A 536 5.99 -8.79 -40.72
N GLY A 537 5.33 -9.95 -40.91
CA GLY A 537 3.91 -10.10 -40.61
C GLY A 537 3.50 -9.85 -39.14
N CYS A 538 4.42 -10.01 -38.20
CA CYS A 538 4.19 -9.71 -36.78
C CYS A 538 4.21 -8.20 -36.48
N ALA A 539 5.04 -7.44 -37.16
CA ALA A 539 5.06 -5.97 -37.08
C ALA A 539 3.83 -5.38 -37.77
N ASP A 540 3.49 -5.84 -38.97
CA ASP A 540 2.35 -5.35 -39.75
C ASP A 540 1.00 -5.48 -39.03
N VAL A 541 0.82 -6.51 -38.19
CA VAL A 541 -0.47 -6.73 -37.47
C VAL A 541 -0.47 -6.16 -36.06
N CYS A 542 0.63 -5.57 -35.61
CA CYS A 542 0.72 -5.00 -34.26
C CYS A 542 -0.04 -3.69 -34.18
N PRO A 543 -1.14 -3.59 -33.39
CA PRO A 543 -1.91 -2.36 -33.31
C PRO A 543 -1.21 -1.24 -32.55
N GLU A 544 -0.17 -1.57 -31.78
CA GLU A 544 0.59 -0.62 -30.97
C GLU A 544 2.01 -0.36 -31.54
N ASP A 545 2.31 -0.85 -32.73
CA ASP A 545 3.62 -0.71 -33.39
C ASP A 545 4.82 -1.08 -32.47
N CYS A 546 4.60 -2.04 -31.56
CA CYS A 546 5.58 -2.40 -30.54
C CYS A 546 6.63 -3.41 -31.02
N ILE A 547 6.65 -3.79 -32.30
CA ILE A 547 7.58 -4.75 -32.87
C ILE A 547 8.34 -4.10 -34.03
N GLU A 548 9.66 -4.09 -33.92
CA GLU A 548 10.55 -3.52 -34.92
C GLU A 548 11.61 -4.52 -35.38
N PHE A 549 12.02 -4.41 -36.64
CA PHE A 549 13.16 -5.12 -37.21
C PHE A 549 14.34 -4.15 -37.35
N VAL A 550 15.37 -4.36 -36.53
CA VAL A 550 16.52 -3.46 -36.44
C VAL A 550 17.77 -4.18 -36.96
N PRO A 551 18.52 -3.61 -37.93
CA PRO A 551 19.80 -4.16 -38.36
C PRO A 551 20.79 -4.28 -37.19
N LEU A 552 21.54 -5.38 -37.10
CA LEU A 552 22.57 -5.56 -36.05
C LEU A 552 23.62 -4.44 -36.05
N SER A 553 23.88 -3.85 -37.22
CA SER A 553 24.80 -2.70 -37.32
C SER A 553 24.31 -1.46 -36.56
N GLU A 554 22.99 -1.23 -36.51
CA GLU A 554 22.38 -0.13 -35.74
C GLU A 554 22.45 -0.40 -34.24
N ILE A 555 22.15 -1.64 -33.81
CA ILE A 555 22.29 -2.05 -32.42
C ILE A 555 23.75 -1.93 -31.95
N SER A 556 24.68 -2.33 -32.80
CA SER A 556 26.12 -2.22 -32.50
C SER A 556 26.60 -0.77 -32.34
N ALA A 557 26.01 0.15 -33.09
CA ALA A 557 26.33 1.57 -33.07
C ALA A 557 25.74 2.31 -31.84
N ASP A 558 24.68 1.77 -31.24
CA ASP A 558 24.03 2.34 -30.04
C ASP A 558 24.50 1.59 -28.78
N PRO A 559 25.27 2.23 -27.87
CA PRO A 559 25.77 1.56 -26.67
C PRO A 559 24.64 1.04 -25.72
N ALA A 560 23.51 1.73 -25.64
CA ALA A 560 22.42 1.35 -24.77
C ALA A 560 21.65 0.12 -25.31
N LEU A 561 21.40 0.09 -26.63
CA LEU A 561 20.77 -1.07 -27.28
C LEU A 561 21.72 -2.29 -27.25
N ARG A 562 23.02 -2.06 -27.41
CA ARG A 562 24.02 -3.13 -27.32
C ARG A 562 24.11 -3.73 -25.92
N GLU A 563 24.10 -2.89 -24.87
CA GLU A 563 24.10 -3.34 -23.47
C GLU A 563 22.84 -4.15 -23.17
N LEU A 564 21.68 -3.69 -23.60
CA LEU A 564 20.42 -4.39 -23.46
C LEU A 564 20.43 -5.76 -24.17
N ALA A 565 20.92 -5.79 -25.41
CA ALA A 565 21.00 -7.03 -26.18
C ALA A 565 21.97 -8.06 -25.56
N LEU A 566 23.10 -7.61 -25.00
CA LEU A 566 24.03 -8.49 -24.28
C LEU A 566 23.46 -8.98 -22.94
N ALA A 567 22.66 -8.16 -22.25
CA ALA A 567 21.99 -8.58 -21.03
C ALA A 567 20.95 -9.68 -21.29
N GLU A 568 20.25 -9.63 -22.42
CA GLU A 568 19.23 -10.63 -22.79
C GLU A 568 19.84 -11.91 -23.39
N LEU A 569 20.87 -11.77 -24.23
CA LEU A 569 21.44 -12.89 -25.00
C LEU A 569 22.67 -13.53 -24.34
N GLY A 570 23.22 -12.90 -23.29
CA GLY A 570 24.45 -13.32 -22.62
C GLY A 570 25.74 -12.82 -23.29
N GLU A 571 26.87 -12.94 -22.57
CA GLU A 571 28.19 -12.45 -23.05
C GLU A 571 28.68 -13.17 -24.33
N ASP A 572 28.23 -14.39 -24.56
CA ASP A 572 28.55 -15.16 -25.77
C ASP A 572 28.00 -14.52 -27.05
N ALA A 573 26.97 -13.66 -26.92
CA ALA A 573 26.40 -12.92 -28.05
C ALA A 573 27.27 -11.75 -28.53
N THR A 574 28.41 -11.47 -27.89
CA THR A 574 29.34 -10.38 -28.30
C THR A 574 29.79 -10.53 -29.75
N ALA A 575 29.91 -11.76 -30.26
CA ALA A 575 30.27 -12.03 -31.65
C ALA A 575 29.21 -11.55 -32.66
N LEU A 576 27.93 -11.46 -32.27
CA LEU A 576 26.86 -10.96 -33.12
C LEU A 576 26.99 -9.46 -33.42
N PHE A 577 27.69 -8.75 -32.55
CA PHE A 577 27.89 -7.30 -32.64
C PHE A 577 29.30 -6.91 -33.12
N ALA A 578 30.04 -7.85 -33.70
CA ALA A 578 31.33 -7.55 -34.29
C ALA A 578 31.18 -6.67 -35.53
N GLU A 579 32.21 -5.86 -35.83
CA GLU A 579 32.21 -4.96 -36.98
C GLU A 579 32.04 -5.78 -38.28
N GLY A 580 31.02 -5.43 -39.07
CA GLY A 580 30.69 -6.17 -40.31
C GLY A 580 29.73 -7.34 -40.16
N SER A 581 29.19 -7.61 -38.97
CA SER A 581 28.15 -8.60 -38.78
C SER A 581 26.89 -8.22 -39.56
N ALA A 582 26.38 -9.13 -40.39
CA ALA A 582 25.15 -8.99 -41.12
C ALA A 582 24.04 -9.73 -40.37
N GLY A 583 22.88 -9.09 -40.21
CA GLY A 583 21.73 -9.68 -39.56
C GLY A 583 20.70 -8.63 -39.15
N THR A 584 19.54 -9.13 -38.69
CA THR A 584 18.43 -8.30 -38.22
C THR A 584 17.96 -8.86 -36.91
N ALA A 585 17.81 -8.02 -35.91
CA ALA A 585 17.16 -8.35 -34.67
C ALA A 585 15.68 -7.96 -34.75
N LEU A 586 14.84 -8.72 -34.05
CA LEU A 586 13.46 -8.38 -33.81
C LEU A 586 13.37 -7.85 -32.37
N LEU A 587 13.03 -6.58 -32.22
CA LEU A 587 12.83 -5.92 -30.94
C LEU A 587 11.34 -5.80 -30.66
N LYS A 588 10.97 -5.98 -29.39
CA LYS A 588 9.61 -5.80 -28.91
C LYS A 588 9.58 -4.90 -27.68
N ASP A 589 8.84 -3.82 -27.76
CA ASP A 589 8.59 -2.96 -26.61
C ASP A 589 7.50 -3.59 -25.72
N GLU A 590 7.95 -4.16 -24.59
CA GLU A 590 7.06 -4.78 -23.60
C GLU A 590 6.20 -3.76 -22.86
N THR A 591 6.56 -2.48 -22.86
CA THR A 591 5.85 -1.44 -22.08
C THR A 591 4.53 -1.04 -22.73
N ILE A 592 4.46 -1.05 -24.06
CA ILE A 592 3.25 -0.70 -24.84
C ILE A 592 2.50 -1.90 -25.38
N CYS A 593 3.09 -3.11 -25.32
CA CYS A 593 2.43 -4.32 -25.80
C CYS A 593 1.16 -4.64 -25.03
N ILE A 594 0.01 -4.70 -25.74
CA ILE A 594 -1.32 -4.98 -25.18
C ILE A 594 -1.66 -6.48 -25.06
N ARG A 595 -0.76 -7.37 -25.41
CA ARG A 595 -0.95 -8.84 -25.29
C ARG A 595 -2.12 -9.38 -26.12
N CYS A 596 -2.38 -8.82 -27.30
CA CYS A 596 -3.50 -9.25 -28.15
C CYS A 596 -3.29 -10.61 -28.83
N GLY A 597 -2.05 -11.07 -29.00
CA GLY A 597 -1.72 -12.35 -29.65
C GLY A 597 -1.76 -12.33 -31.18
N LEU A 598 -2.04 -11.17 -31.82
CA LEU A 598 -2.13 -11.09 -33.30
C LEU A 598 -0.82 -11.47 -33.98
N CYS A 599 0.33 -11.09 -33.40
CA CYS A 599 1.65 -11.45 -33.92
C CYS A 599 1.87 -12.97 -33.90
N ALA A 600 1.47 -13.67 -32.84
CA ALA A 600 1.53 -15.13 -32.78
C ALA A 600 0.61 -15.79 -33.79
N ALA A 601 -0.65 -15.33 -33.89
CA ALA A 601 -1.61 -15.84 -34.86
C ALA A 601 -1.18 -15.64 -36.33
N ARG A 602 -0.41 -14.57 -36.61
CA ARG A 602 0.06 -14.20 -37.94
C ARG A 602 1.37 -14.89 -38.35
N CYS A 603 2.14 -15.40 -37.39
CA CYS A 603 3.46 -15.96 -37.65
C CYS A 603 3.36 -17.27 -38.50
N PRO A 604 3.81 -17.30 -39.77
CA PRO A 604 3.69 -18.48 -40.62
C PRO A 604 4.69 -19.58 -40.24
N ALA A 605 5.77 -19.25 -39.58
CA ALA A 605 6.79 -20.18 -39.13
C ALA A 605 6.49 -20.74 -37.72
N GLY A 606 5.48 -20.21 -37.02
CA GLY A 606 5.14 -20.64 -35.67
C GLY A 606 6.20 -20.34 -34.62
N THR A 607 7.13 -19.43 -34.91
CA THR A 607 8.22 -19.04 -34.01
C THR A 607 7.78 -18.07 -32.92
N ILE A 608 6.54 -17.57 -33.00
CA ILE A 608 5.93 -16.68 -32.00
C ILE A 608 4.74 -17.45 -31.40
N THR A 609 4.77 -17.64 -30.09
CA THR A 609 3.69 -18.30 -29.33
C THR A 609 3.18 -17.41 -28.21
N MET A 610 1.99 -17.73 -27.73
CA MET A 610 1.47 -17.18 -26.48
C MET A 610 1.74 -18.15 -25.35
N GLU A 611 2.34 -17.66 -24.27
CA GLU A 611 2.64 -18.46 -23.08
C GLU A 611 2.10 -17.82 -21.82
N LYS A 612 1.69 -18.66 -20.91
CA LYS A 612 1.23 -18.26 -19.58
C LYS A 612 2.36 -18.50 -18.58
N PHE A 613 2.56 -17.51 -17.70
CA PHE A 613 3.48 -17.59 -16.59
C PHE A 613 2.72 -17.91 -15.29
N SER A 614 3.19 -18.87 -14.54
CA SER A 614 2.77 -19.11 -13.16
C SER A 614 3.97 -18.94 -12.24
N LEU A 615 3.78 -18.19 -11.12
CA LEU A 615 4.82 -17.98 -10.11
C LEU A 615 4.70 -19.06 -9.04
N GLU A 616 5.79 -19.71 -8.69
CA GLU A 616 5.90 -20.58 -7.53
C GLU A 616 7.03 -20.09 -6.63
N GLU A 617 6.79 -20.08 -5.33
CA GLU A 617 7.87 -19.95 -4.35
C GLU A 617 8.54 -21.32 -4.23
N ALA A 618 9.79 -21.41 -4.63
CA ALA A 618 10.55 -22.65 -4.46
C ALA A 618 10.79 -22.85 -2.97
N ALA A 619 10.29 -23.96 -2.44
CA ALA A 619 10.70 -24.46 -1.13
C ALA A 619 12.17 -24.84 -1.21
N ASP A 620 13.00 -24.40 -0.25
CA ASP A 620 14.35 -24.92 -0.10
C ASP A 620 14.27 -26.44 0.10
N ALA A 621 14.96 -27.17 -0.79
CA ALA A 621 15.09 -28.62 -0.76
C ALA A 621 16.00 -29.06 0.41
#